data_3bd60aa3935e75b5fd77a737fd525a1c
#
_entry.id   3bd60aa3935e75b5fd77a737fd525a1c
#
_cell.length_a   1.000
_cell.length_b   1.000
_cell.length_c   1.000
_cell.angle_alpha   90.00
_cell.angle_beta   90.00
_cell.angle_gamma   90.00
#
_symmetry.space_group_name_H-M   'P 1'
#
loop_
_entity.id
_entity.type
_entity.pdbx_description
1 polymer ?
#
loop_
_entity_poly.entity_id
_entity_poly.type
_entity_poly.pdbx_seq_one_letter_code
_entity_poly.pdbx_strand_id
1 'polypeptide(L)'
;SEGKKALPGARVVINQKWLDAVEMKMPTNWDELVAVLTAFRDKDPNGNGENDEIPLSGAISTAAQVFVTETLGISNNSAGTRSDWYEGEDGSMEYLMTSDLYKTYLERMHYLYAEKLLDNEIYTQSSTQFLAKGANMQIGACRTDAPFVLAGTDPEKYEQYVAFGPIAPEGGEPKQYFNEMYGANLYVTKANQYREVTARLLDYLYTEEWAQIIRGPQLGSEIKGDWDGKGGWYYIDDTQTKYAFEVPEEYSGVYYWRIGAVAPMALRGGL
;
A
#
# COMPACT_ATOMS: atom_id res chain seq x y z
N SER A 1 20.63 -13.08 -3.30
CA SER A 1 19.68 -12.86 -2.19
C SER A 1 18.75 -14.06 -2.08
N GLU A 2 18.88 -14.82 -1.01
CA GLU A 2 18.14 -16.05 -0.76
C GLU A 2 16.86 -15.81 0.03
N GLY A 3 16.11 -14.79 -0.27
CA GLY A 3 14.88 -14.52 0.45
C GLY A 3 13.79 -14.01 -0.50
N LYS A 4 13.05 -14.93 -1.08
CA LYS A 4 11.81 -14.64 -1.76
C LYS A 4 10.73 -14.25 -0.75
N LYS A 5 10.76 -13.05 -0.23
CA LYS A 5 9.59 -12.45 0.40
C LYS A 5 9.24 -11.19 -0.36
N ALA A 6 8.15 -11.29 -1.10
CA ALA A 6 7.49 -10.14 -1.64
C ALA A 6 7.12 -9.21 -0.48
N LEU A 7 7.70 -8.03 -0.47
CA LEU A 7 7.18 -6.99 0.40
C LEU A 7 5.85 -6.54 -0.19
N PRO A 8 4.76 -6.54 0.58
CA PRO A 8 3.53 -5.96 0.12
C PRO A 8 3.82 -4.49 -0.20
N GLY A 9 3.58 -4.11 -1.43
CA GLY A 9 3.53 -2.72 -1.84
C GLY A 9 2.45 -1.95 -1.09
N ALA A 10 2.12 -0.75 -1.55
CA ALA A 10 1.00 -0.01 -0.99
C ALA A 10 -0.26 -0.90 -0.93
N ARG A 11 -0.96 -0.78 0.16
CA ARG A 11 -2.05 -1.67 0.52
C ARG A 11 -3.38 -1.11 0.04
N VAL A 12 -4.24 -2.00 -0.40
CA VAL A 12 -5.66 -1.67 -0.60
C VAL A 12 -6.32 -1.72 0.76
N VAL A 13 -7.02 -0.67 1.13
CA VAL A 13 -7.72 -0.56 2.41
C VAL A 13 -9.17 -0.13 2.20
N ILE A 14 -10.02 -0.55 3.13
CA ILE A 14 -11.42 -0.17 3.19
C ILE A 14 -11.78 0.22 4.63
N ASN A 15 -12.69 1.18 4.80
CA ASN A 15 -13.15 1.60 6.10
C ASN A 15 -14.12 0.55 6.67
N GLN A 16 -13.67 -0.20 7.66
CA GLN A 16 -14.46 -1.25 8.32
C GLN A 16 -15.66 -0.66 9.07
N LYS A 17 -15.49 0.49 9.70
CA LYS A 17 -16.59 1.16 10.41
C LYS A 17 -17.73 1.54 9.46
N TRP A 18 -17.40 1.92 8.22
CA TRP A 18 -18.40 2.18 7.19
C TRP A 18 -19.12 0.89 6.74
N LEU A 19 -18.38 -0.20 6.57
CA LEU A 19 -18.99 -1.51 6.28
C LEU A 19 -19.97 -1.91 7.36
N ASP A 20 -19.59 -1.76 8.63
CA ASP A 20 -20.43 -2.07 9.77
C ASP A 20 -21.67 -1.15 9.83
N ALA A 21 -21.50 0.16 9.57
CA ALA A 21 -22.59 1.13 9.55
C ALA A 21 -23.64 0.86 8.46
N VAL A 22 -23.21 0.34 7.30
CA VAL A 22 -24.12 -0.03 6.21
C VAL A 22 -24.58 -1.49 6.28
N GLU A 23 -24.16 -2.25 7.31
CA GLU A 23 -24.47 -3.66 7.55
C GLU A 23 -24.03 -4.59 6.39
N MET A 24 -22.87 -4.29 5.80
CA MET A 24 -22.31 -5.08 4.70
C MET A 24 -21.02 -5.78 5.10
N LYS A 25 -20.72 -6.86 4.39
CA LYS A 25 -19.45 -7.60 4.56
C LYS A 25 -18.38 -7.10 3.59
N MET A 26 -17.13 -7.47 3.87
CA MET A 26 -16.00 -7.27 2.97
C MET A 26 -16.34 -7.88 1.60
N PRO A 27 -16.27 -7.09 0.50
CA PRO A 27 -16.60 -7.59 -0.82
C PRO A 27 -15.52 -8.55 -1.33
N THR A 28 -15.94 -9.59 -2.05
CA THR A 28 -15.09 -10.64 -2.58
C THR A 28 -15.09 -10.72 -4.11
N ASN A 29 -16.03 -10.06 -4.76
CA ASN A 29 -16.21 -10.02 -6.20
C ASN A 29 -16.67 -8.62 -6.66
N TRP A 30 -16.78 -8.44 -7.98
CA TRP A 30 -17.18 -7.16 -8.58
C TRP A 30 -18.56 -6.68 -8.12
N ASP A 31 -19.55 -7.54 -8.11
CA ASP A 31 -20.94 -7.15 -7.78
C ASP A 31 -21.05 -6.73 -6.32
N GLU A 32 -20.40 -7.45 -5.43
CA GLU A 32 -20.32 -7.09 -4.02
C GLU A 32 -19.57 -5.79 -3.80
N LEU A 33 -18.48 -5.56 -4.54
CA LEU A 33 -17.74 -4.28 -4.49
C LEU A 33 -18.65 -3.13 -4.90
N VAL A 34 -19.35 -3.24 -6.04
CA VAL A 34 -20.29 -2.21 -6.51
C VAL A 34 -21.38 -1.96 -5.48
N ALA A 35 -21.94 -3.02 -4.89
CA ALA A 35 -22.99 -2.90 -3.87
C ALA A 35 -22.48 -2.16 -2.62
N VAL A 36 -21.27 -2.46 -2.14
CA VAL A 36 -20.64 -1.79 -1.00
C VAL A 36 -20.38 -0.30 -1.33
N LEU A 37 -19.76 -0.02 -2.48
CA LEU A 37 -19.48 1.37 -2.88
C LEU A 37 -20.77 2.19 -3.05
N THR A 38 -21.84 1.56 -3.57
CA THR A 38 -23.17 2.19 -3.68
C THR A 38 -23.73 2.50 -2.30
N ALA A 39 -23.63 1.57 -1.37
CA ALA A 39 -24.09 1.79 0.01
C ALA A 39 -23.30 2.90 0.72
N PHE A 40 -22.00 2.99 0.45
CA PHE A 40 -21.16 4.08 0.97
C PHE A 40 -21.61 5.45 0.43
N ARG A 41 -21.94 5.53 -0.86
CA ARG A 41 -22.45 6.77 -1.47
C ARG A 41 -23.80 7.21 -0.89
N ASP A 42 -24.70 6.25 -0.62
CA ASP A 42 -26.13 6.55 -0.41
C ASP A 42 -26.54 6.61 1.07
N LYS A 43 -25.71 6.15 2.04
CA LYS A 43 -26.16 5.87 3.41
C LYS A 43 -25.44 6.64 4.54
N ASP A 44 -24.70 7.69 4.28
CA ASP A 44 -23.97 8.46 5.33
C ASP A 44 -23.25 7.51 6.36
N PRO A 45 -22.31 6.65 5.92
CA PRO A 45 -21.68 5.70 6.83
C PRO A 45 -20.71 6.34 7.83
N ASN A 46 -20.27 7.58 7.61
CA ASN A 46 -19.46 8.33 8.56
C ASN A 46 -20.31 8.97 9.67
N GLY A 47 -21.63 9.10 9.45
CA GLY A 47 -22.59 9.55 10.43
C GLY A 47 -22.53 11.05 10.74
N ASN A 48 -22.03 11.86 9.81
CA ASN A 48 -21.88 13.31 10.01
C ASN A 48 -23.12 14.11 9.58
N GLY A 49 -24.06 13.48 8.88
CA GLY A 49 -25.31 14.10 8.37
C GLY A 49 -25.11 14.91 7.09
N GLU A 50 -23.95 14.82 6.46
CA GLU A 50 -23.63 15.44 5.18
C GLU A 50 -23.51 14.35 4.11
N ASN A 51 -23.66 14.69 2.86
CA ASN A 51 -23.49 13.78 1.73
C ASN A 51 -22.12 14.04 1.09
N ASP A 52 -21.06 13.70 1.83
CA ASP A 52 -19.68 13.99 1.48
C ASP A 52 -18.82 12.73 1.32
N GLU A 53 -19.45 11.56 1.30
CA GLU A 53 -18.79 10.30 1.11
C GLU A 53 -18.19 10.13 -0.28
N ILE A 54 -16.96 9.66 -0.29
CA ILE A 54 -16.23 9.26 -1.49
C ILE A 54 -15.98 7.76 -1.41
N PRO A 55 -16.82 6.93 -2.05
CA PRO A 55 -16.73 5.48 -1.90
C PRO A 55 -15.37 4.90 -2.24
N LEU A 56 -14.78 5.34 -3.36
CA LEU A 56 -13.46 4.91 -3.82
C LEU A 56 -12.64 6.11 -4.30
N SER A 57 -11.42 6.26 -3.80
CA SER A 57 -10.49 7.31 -4.21
C SER A 57 -9.04 6.80 -4.33
N GLY A 58 -8.12 7.68 -4.65
CA GLY A 58 -6.69 7.41 -4.73
C GLY A 58 -5.86 8.68 -4.92
N ALA A 59 -4.61 8.66 -4.49
CA ALA A 59 -3.69 9.78 -4.66
C ALA A 59 -3.45 10.16 -6.14
N ILE A 60 -3.61 9.19 -7.02
CA ILE A 60 -3.58 9.33 -8.47
C ILE A 60 -4.61 8.37 -9.08
N SER A 61 -5.06 8.63 -10.30
CA SER A 61 -6.06 7.79 -10.98
C SER A 61 -5.67 6.31 -11.06
N THR A 62 -4.38 6.01 -11.21
CA THR A 62 -3.89 4.63 -11.26
C THR A 62 -4.02 3.90 -9.91
N ALA A 63 -4.08 4.61 -8.80
CA ALA A 63 -4.21 3.99 -7.49
C ALA A 63 -5.59 3.32 -7.28
N ALA A 64 -6.64 3.84 -7.92
CA ALA A 64 -7.97 3.24 -7.88
C ALA A 64 -8.14 2.08 -8.87
N GLN A 65 -7.28 1.98 -9.87
CA GLN A 65 -7.37 0.92 -10.89
C GLN A 65 -7.22 -0.48 -10.30
N VAL A 66 -6.49 -0.63 -9.20
CA VAL A 66 -6.26 -1.93 -8.55
C VAL A 66 -7.57 -2.63 -8.20
N PHE A 67 -8.59 -1.90 -7.76
CA PHE A 67 -9.90 -2.46 -7.41
C PHE A 67 -10.63 -3.07 -8.61
N VAL A 68 -10.43 -2.50 -9.79
CA VAL A 68 -11.04 -3.03 -11.02
C VAL A 68 -10.19 -4.14 -11.63
N THR A 69 -8.88 -3.96 -11.68
CA THR A 69 -7.97 -4.94 -12.28
C THR A 69 -7.95 -6.27 -11.53
N GLU A 70 -8.06 -6.25 -10.20
CA GLU A 70 -8.19 -7.48 -9.40
C GLU A 70 -9.46 -8.26 -9.76
N THR A 71 -10.59 -7.57 -9.95
CA THR A 71 -11.87 -8.22 -10.37
C THR A 71 -11.82 -8.86 -11.76
N LEU A 72 -10.79 -8.59 -12.53
CA LEU A 72 -10.55 -9.12 -13.87
C LEU A 72 -9.38 -10.11 -13.90
N GLY A 73 -8.74 -10.38 -12.76
CA GLY A 73 -7.55 -11.21 -12.70
C GLY A 73 -6.31 -10.59 -13.37
N ILE A 74 -6.33 -9.26 -13.61
CA ILE A 74 -5.20 -8.54 -14.19
C ILE A 74 -4.15 -8.28 -13.12
N SER A 75 -2.91 -8.65 -13.40
CA SER A 75 -1.78 -8.40 -12.52
C SER A 75 -1.50 -6.89 -12.34
N ASN A 76 -1.21 -6.51 -11.10
CA ASN A 76 -0.76 -5.17 -10.77
C ASN A 76 0.71 -5.22 -10.34
N ASN A 77 1.49 -4.20 -10.71
CA ASN A 77 2.85 -4.06 -10.21
C ASN A 77 2.85 -3.50 -8.77
N SER A 78 4.04 -3.40 -8.14
CA SER A 78 4.20 -2.88 -6.78
C SER A 78 3.70 -1.45 -6.60
N ALA A 79 3.64 -0.68 -7.68
CA ALA A 79 3.05 0.66 -7.67
C ALA A 79 1.51 0.63 -7.76
N GLY A 80 0.88 -0.56 -7.87
CA GLY A 80 -0.56 -0.74 -8.04
C GLY A 80 -1.06 -0.31 -9.40
N THR A 81 -0.17 -0.18 -10.38
CA THR A 81 -0.53 0.01 -11.77
C THR A 81 -0.68 -1.36 -12.44
N ARG A 82 -1.66 -1.49 -13.32
CA ARG A 82 -1.86 -2.74 -14.06
C ARG A 82 -0.63 -3.09 -14.90
N SER A 83 -0.45 -4.37 -15.14
CA SER A 83 0.47 -4.85 -16.15
C SER A 83 -0.12 -4.60 -17.55
N ASP A 84 0.73 -4.24 -18.51
CA ASP A 84 0.32 -4.17 -19.93
C ASP A 84 0.30 -5.54 -20.59
N TRP A 85 0.83 -6.55 -19.92
CA TRP A 85 0.88 -7.94 -20.37
C TRP A 85 0.22 -8.84 -19.32
N TYR A 86 -0.53 -9.82 -19.77
CA TYR A 86 -1.15 -10.83 -18.92
C TYR A 86 -1.00 -12.22 -19.54
N GLU A 87 -1.11 -13.25 -18.73
CA GLU A 87 -1.08 -14.63 -19.15
C GLU A 87 -2.50 -15.05 -19.55
N GLY A 88 -2.68 -15.40 -20.84
CA GLY A 88 -3.91 -15.95 -21.36
C GLY A 88 -4.21 -17.36 -20.85
N GLU A 89 -5.39 -17.87 -21.14
CA GLU A 89 -5.82 -19.21 -20.66
C GLU A 89 -4.96 -20.35 -21.20
N ASP A 90 -4.32 -20.16 -22.33
CA ASP A 90 -3.42 -21.12 -22.96
C ASP A 90 -1.95 -20.97 -22.49
N GLY A 91 -1.69 -20.07 -21.56
CA GLY A 91 -0.35 -19.74 -21.05
C GLY A 91 0.45 -18.80 -21.96
N SER A 92 -0.14 -18.29 -23.04
CA SER A 92 0.50 -17.26 -23.88
C SER A 92 0.51 -15.91 -23.20
N MET A 93 1.51 -15.09 -23.52
CA MET A 93 1.55 -13.69 -23.07
C MET A 93 0.78 -12.80 -24.06
N GLU A 94 -0.27 -12.18 -23.56
CA GLU A 94 -1.14 -11.31 -24.34
C GLU A 94 -0.97 -9.83 -23.96
N TYR A 95 -1.12 -8.95 -24.96
CA TYR A 95 -1.05 -7.51 -24.74
C TYR A 95 -2.42 -6.98 -24.31
N LEU A 96 -2.51 -6.52 -23.09
CA LEU A 96 -3.76 -6.13 -22.44
C LEU A 96 -4.55 -5.07 -23.21
N MET A 97 -3.87 -4.03 -23.72
CA MET A 97 -4.52 -2.86 -24.33
C MET A 97 -5.37 -3.17 -25.58
N THR A 98 -5.15 -4.32 -26.21
CA THR A 98 -5.90 -4.75 -27.40
C THR A 98 -6.88 -5.89 -27.14
N SER A 99 -7.02 -6.29 -25.87
CA SER A 99 -7.86 -7.41 -25.47
C SER A 99 -9.28 -6.98 -25.08
N ASP A 100 -10.23 -7.91 -25.13
CA ASP A 100 -11.59 -7.71 -24.60
C ASP A 100 -11.58 -7.46 -23.07
N LEU A 101 -10.57 -7.97 -22.39
CA LEU A 101 -10.36 -7.74 -20.97
C LEU A 101 -10.12 -6.26 -20.67
N TYR A 102 -9.35 -5.56 -21.52
CA TYR A 102 -9.15 -4.12 -21.39
C TYR A 102 -10.41 -3.32 -21.67
N LYS A 103 -11.23 -3.75 -22.61
CA LYS A 103 -12.54 -3.15 -22.85
C LYS A 103 -13.41 -3.25 -21.59
N THR A 104 -13.51 -4.43 -20.99
CA THR A 104 -14.25 -4.64 -19.75
C THR A 104 -13.70 -3.77 -18.59
N TYR A 105 -12.37 -3.64 -18.50
CA TYR A 105 -11.73 -2.74 -17.55
C TYR A 105 -12.20 -1.28 -17.75
N LEU A 106 -12.21 -0.78 -18.98
CA LEU A 106 -12.65 0.58 -19.28
C LEU A 106 -14.14 0.78 -18.97
N GLU A 107 -14.99 -0.20 -19.28
CA GLU A 107 -16.43 -0.18 -18.98
C GLU A 107 -16.67 -0.12 -17.47
N ARG A 108 -15.95 -0.92 -16.68
CA ARG A 108 -16.03 -0.88 -15.21
C ARG A 108 -15.53 0.44 -14.63
N MET A 109 -14.41 0.97 -15.10
CA MET A 109 -13.91 2.29 -14.68
C MET A 109 -14.89 3.42 -15.01
N HIS A 110 -15.46 3.39 -16.23
CA HIS A 110 -16.48 4.35 -16.65
C HIS A 110 -17.73 4.25 -15.76
N TYR A 111 -18.19 3.04 -15.48
CA TYR A 111 -19.34 2.82 -14.60
C TYR A 111 -19.12 3.42 -13.21
N LEU A 112 -17.98 3.11 -12.57
CA LEU A 112 -17.68 3.67 -11.24
C LEU A 112 -17.63 5.19 -11.24
N TYR A 113 -17.11 5.79 -12.30
CA TYR A 113 -17.02 7.25 -12.44
C TYR A 113 -18.40 7.88 -12.68
N ALA A 114 -19.19 7.34 -13.61
CA ALA A 114 -20.51 7.83 -13.97
C ALA A 114 -21.50 7.74 -12.79
N GLU A 115 -21.43 6.66 -12.03
CA GLU A 115 -22.26 6.44 -10.85
C GLU A 115 -21.72 7.15 -9.59
N LYS A 116 -20.65 7.95 -9.69
CA LYS A 116 -19.99 8.63 -8.56
C LYS A 116 -19.53 7.68 -7.46
N LEU A 117 -19.22 6.45 -7.82
CA LEU A 117 -18.60 5.48 -6.93
C LEU A 117 -17.08 5.64 -6.88
N LEU A 118 -16.51 6.28 -7.89
CA LEU A 118 -15.13 6.72 -7.96
C LEU A 118 -15.07 8.23 -7.78
N ASP A 119 -14.12 8.72 -7.00
CA ASP A 119 -13.85 10.15 -6.81
C ASP A 119 -13.78 10.88 -8.14
N ASN A 120 -14.70 11.82 -8.36
CA ASN A 120 -14.78 12.53 -9.63
C ASN A 120 -13.60 13.48 -9.85
N GLU A 121 -12.86 13.81 -8.81
CA GLU A 121 -11.63 14.62 -8.91
C GLU A 121 -10.37 13.76 -9.10
N ILE A 122 -10.48 12.44 -9.20
CA ILE A 122 -9.34 11.51 -9.21
C ILE A 122 -8.32 11.77 -10.33
N TYR A 123 -8.74 12.40 -11.41
CA TYR A 123 -7.88 12.78 -12.54
C TYR A 123 -7.22 14.14 -12.39
N THR A 124 -7.67 14.96 -11.45
CA THR A 124 -7.27 16.36 -11.29
C THR A 124 -6.76 16.71 -9.91
N GLN A 125 -7.11 15.91 -8.89
CA GLN A 125 -6.70 16.17 -7.52
C GLN A 125 -5.21 15.97 -7.30
N SER A 126 -4.63 16.77 -6.43
CA SER A 126 -3.28 16.58 -5.91
C SER A 126 -3.26 15.54 -4.78
N SER A 127 -2.07 14.98 -4.49
CA SER A 127 -1.90 14.11 -3.30
C SER A 127 -2.29 14.82 -2.00
N THR A 128 -2.08 16.14 -1.89
CA THR A 128 -2.48 16.91 -0.71
C THR A 128 -4.01 16.95 -0.56
N GLN A 129 -4.74 17.12 -1.64
CA GLN A 129 -6.22 17.10 -1.62
C GLN A 129 -6.74 15.72 -1.25
N PHE A 130 -6.16 14.67 -1.82
CA PHE A 130 -6.50 13.28 -1.45
C PHE A 130 -6.28 13.02 0.05
N LEU A 131 -5.12 13.42 0.59
CA LEU A 131 -4.82 13.25 2.02
C LEU A 131 -5.74 14.10 2.92
N ALA A 132 -6.15 15.29 2.47
CA ALA A 132 -7.13 16.10 3.20
C ALA A 132 -8.50 15.40 3.29
N LYS A 133 -8.98 14.80 2.20
CA LYS A 133 -10.21 13.98 2.19
C LYS A 133 -10.09 12.78 3.14
N GLY A 134 -8.92 12.12 3.15
CA GLY A 134 -8.64 11.01 4.07
C GLY A 134 -8.65 11.43 5.56
N ALA A 135 -7.97 12.53 5.89
CA ALA A 135 -7.92 13.07 7.25
C ALA A 135 -9.31 13.53 7.76
N ASN A 136 -10.19 13.93 6.85
CA ASN A 136 -11.59 14.24 7.13
C ASN A 136 -12.51 13.02 7.17
N MET A 137 -11.97 11.81 7.00
CA MET A 137 -12.72 10.55 7.01
C MET A 137 -13.81 10.45 5.92
N GLN A 138 -13.58 11.07 4.76
CA GLN A 138 -14.52 11.09 3.63
C GLN A 138 -14.32 9.93 2.65
N ILE A 139 -13.25 9.11 2.80
CA ILE A 139 -12.89 8.06 1.86
C ILE A 139 -13.27 6.69 2.40
N GLY A 140 -14.09 5.94 1.64
CA GLY A 140 -14.50 4.59 1.99
C GLY A 140 -13.42 3.54 1.70
N ALA A 141 -12.87 3.56 0.49
CA ALA A 141 -11.82 2.64 0.07
C ALA A 141 -10.73 3.34 -0.75
N CYS A 142 -9.50 2.93 -0.61
CA CYS A 142 -8.41 3.45 -1.43
C CYS A 142 -7.18 2.53 -1.38
N ARG A 143 -6.18 2.87 -2.20
CA ARG A 143 -4.83 2.35 -2.07
C ARG A 143 -3.94 3.37 -1.37
N THR A 144 -3.29 2.95 -0.31
CA THR A 144 -2.37 3.77 0.48
C THR A 144 -1.17 2.96 0.98
N ASP A 145 -0.08 3.62 1.33
CA ASP A 145 1.09 2.95 1.90
C ASP A 145 0.80 2.43 3.32
N ALA A 146 0.00 3.17 4.08
CA ALA A 146 -0.50 2.75 5.39
C ALA A 146 -1.74 3.56 5.79
N PRO A 147 -2.65 3.03 6.63
CA PRO A 147 -3.84 3.75 7.09
C PRO A 147 -3.55 5.12 7.71
N PHE A 148 -2.49 5.25 8.51
CA PHE A 148 -2.11 6.52 9.14
C PHE A 148 -1.60 7.57 8.13
N VAL A 149 -1.13 7.15 6.96
CA VAL A 149 -0.77 8.09 5.87
C VAL A 149 -2.02 8.74 5.30
N LEU A 150 -3.12 7.97 5.20
CA LEU A 150 -4.39 8.46 4.71
C LEU A 150 -5.13 9.33 5.75
N ALA A 151 -5.35 8.77 6.94
CA ALA A 151 -6.27 9.31 7.95
C ALA A 151 -5.57 10.18 9.02
N GLY A 152 -4.24 10.35 8.92
CA GLY A 152 -3.44 11.02 9.95
C GLY A 152 -3.06 10.10 11.10
N THR A 153 -2.38 10.63 12.11
CA THR A 153 -1.78 9.88 13.21
C THR A 153 -2.74 9.56 14.36
N ASP A 154 -4.00 9.97 14.27
CA ASP A 154 -5.03 9.66 15.25
C ASP A 154 -5.46 8.20 15.15
N PRO A 155 -5.22 7.34 16.18
CA PRO A 155 -5.60 5.93 16.16
C PRO A 155 -7.12 5.72 15.94
N GLU A 156 -7.97 6.57 16.51
CA GLU A 156 -9.43 6.45 16.35
C GLU A 156 -9.88 6.60 14.89
N LYS A 157 -9.06 7.23 14.06
CA LYS A 157 -9.30 7.39 12.63
C LYS A 157 -8.63 6.29 11.80
N TYR A 158 -7.31 6.13 11.91
CA TYR A 158 -6.61 5.23 11.00
C TYR A 158 -6.89 3.75 11.27
N GLU A 159 -7.25 3.34 12.49
CA GLU A 159 -7.62 1.95 12.80
C GLU A 159 -8.96 1.54 12.19
N GLN A 160 -9.78 2.48 11.71
CA GLN A 160 -10.98 2.17 10.96
C GLN A 160 -10.67 1.56 9.59
N TYR A 161 -9.49 1.81 9.04
CA TYR A 161 -9.08 1.26 7.75
C TYR A 161 -8.36 -0.07 7.92
N VAL A 162 -8.95 -1.10 7.38
CA VAL A 162 -8.41 -2.47 7.39
C VAL A 162 -7.90 -2.86 6.02
N ALA A 163 -6.96 -3.81 5.99
CA ALA A 163 -6.47 -4.37 4.75
C ALA A 163 -7.63 -5.07 4.01
N PHE A 164 -7.74 -4.77 2.73
CA PHE A 164 -8.71 -5.35 1.83
C PHE A 164 -8.01 -6.43 1.01
N GLY A 165 -8.53 -7.65 1.07
CA GLY A 165 -7.96 -8.78 0.34
C GLY A 165 -8.21 -8.68 -1.17
N PRO A 166 -7.51 -9.47 -1.98
CA PRO A 166 -7.73 -9.47 -3.42
C PRO A 166 -9.18 -9.87 -3.74
N ILE A 167 -9.76 -9.18 -4.71
CA ILE A 167 -11.11 -9.48 -5.20
C ILE A 167 -10.99 -10.57 -6.28
N ALA A 168 -11.85 -11.57 -6.21
CA ALA A 168 -11.86 -12.64 -7.20
C ALA A 168 -12.40 -12.15 -8.56
N PRO A 169 -11.81 -12.56 -9.67
CA PRO A 169 -12.42 -12.43 -10.98
C PRO A 169 -13.67 -13.34 -11.06
N GLU A 170 -14.58 -13.02 -11.97
CA GLU A 170 -15.80 -13.79 -12.17
C GLU A 170 -15.47 -15.26 -12.48
N GLY A 171 -16.04 -16.18 -11.67
CA GLY A 171 -15.78 -17.62 -11.81
C GLY A 171 -14.37 -18.09 -11.47
N GLY A 172 -13.50 -17.21 -10.95
CA GLY A 172 -12.12 -17.49 -10.59
C GLY A 172 -11.82 -17.37 -9.11
N GLU A 173 -10.59 -17.70 -8.74
CA GLU A 173 -10.07 -17.52 -7.40
C GLU A 173 -9.35 -16.17 -7.26
N PRO A 174 -9.39 -15.53 -6.08
CA PRO A 174 -8.65 -14.30 -5.85
C PRO A 174 -7.15 -14.54 -5.99
N LYS A 175 -6.49 -13.75 -6.80
CA LYS A 175 -5.05 -13.85 -7.04
C LYS A 175 -4.34 -12.66 -6.42
N GLN A 176 -3.40 -12.93 -5.53
CA GLN A 176 -2.49 -11.92 -5.02
C GLN A 176 -1.20 -11.95 -5.82
N TYR A 177 -0.91 -10.85 -6.49
CA TYR A 177 0.33 -10.70 -7.24
C TYR A 177 1.39 -10.06 -6.35
N PHE A 178 2.48 -10.79 -6.12
CA PHE A 178 3.63 -10.26 -5.41
C PHE A 178 4.68 -9.85 -6.44
N ASN A 179 5.09 -8.61 -6.41
CA ASN A 179 6.26 -8.22 -7.19
C ASN A 179 7.51 -8.75 -6.51
N GLU A 180 8.26 -9.54 -7.24
CA GLU A 180 9.63 -9.85 -6.85
C GLU A 180 10.46 -8.57 -7.00
N MET A 181 10.86 -7.97 -5.88
CA MET A 181 11.73 -6.80 -5.90
C MET A 181 13.17 -7.23 -6.27
N TYR A 182 13.39 -7.44 -7.56
CA TYR A 182 14.73 -7.53 -8.11
C TYR A 182 15.00 -6.27 -8.93
N GLY A 183 15.63 -5.30 -8.31
CA GLY A 183 16.08 -4.10 -8.97
C GLY A 183 17.44 -3.70 -8.44
N ALA A 184 18.40 -3.43 -9.31
CA ALA A 184 19.61 -2.74 -8.92
C ALA A 184 19.23 -1.28 -8.66
N ASN A 185 19.10 -0.91 -7.38
CA ASN A 185 18.78 0.45 -6.97
C ASN A 185 20.01 1.33 -6.75
N LEU A 186 21.22 0.72 -6.86
CA LEU A 186 22.50 1.40 -6.70
C LEU A 186 23.41 1.11 -7.89
N TYR A 187 23.95 2.16 -8.46
CA TYR A 187 24.87 2.09 -9.59
C TYR A 187 26.16 2.79 -9.25
N VAL A 188 27.29 2.09 -9.44
CA VAL A 188 28.62 2.70 -9.33
C VAL A 188 29.05 3.13 -10.72
N THR A 189 29.18 4.43 -10.92
CA THR A 189 29.54 4.99 -12.23
C THR A 189 31.04 4.80 -12.55
N LYS A 190 31.41 4.86 -13.83
CA LYS A 190 32.81 4.80 -14.27
C LYS A 190 33.66 5.95 -13.72
N ALA A 191 33.04 7.09 -13.41
CA ALA A 191 33.71 8.26 -12.86
C ALA A 191 34.16 8.08 -11.39
N ASN A 192 33.62 7.08 -10.69
CA ASN A 192 34.03 6.81 -9.32
C ASN A 192 35.48 6.35 -9.22
N GLN A 193 36.31 7.18 -8.60
CA GLN A 193 37.74 6.91 -8.39
C GLN A 193 38.02 6.04 -7.16
N TYR A 194 37.02 5.87 -6.25
CA TYR A 194 37.15 5.17 -4.98
C TYR A 194 36.31 3.88 -4.96
N ARG A 195 36.45 3.06 -6.00
CA ARG A 195 35.59 1.87 -6.22
C ARG A 195 35.62 0.87 -5.06
N GLU A 196 36.82 0.67 -4.47
CA GLU A 196 36.99 -0.25 -3.34
C GLU A 196 36.26 0.28 -2.09
N VAL A 197 36.42 1.59 -1.81
CA VAL A 197 35.68 2.21 -0.68
C VAL A 197 34.19 2.14 -0.88
N THR A 198 33.72 2.39 -2.09
CA THR A 198 32.30 2.28 -2.43
C THR A 198 31.80 0.84 -2.28
N ALA A 199 32.58 -0.16 -2.71
CA ALA A 199 32.20 -1.56 -2.53
C ALA A 199 32.08 -1.92 -1.04
N ARG A 200 33.05 -1.51 -0.22
CA ARG A 200 33.01 -1.72 1.24
C ARG A 200 31.81 -1.02 1.90
N LEU A 201 31.48 0.20 1.45
CA LEU A 201 30.29 0.91 1.91
C LEU A 201 29.02 0.13 1.55
N LEU A 202 28.92 -0.37 0.32
CA LEU A 202 27.78 -1.16 -0.12
C LEU A 202 27.65 -2.45 0.70
N ASP A 203 28.74 -3.16 0.94
CA ASP A 203 28.74 -4.36 1.80
C ASP A 203 28.25 -4.03 3.22
N TYR A 204 28.70 -2.90 3.78
CA TYR A 204 28.28 -2.44 5.09
C TYR A 204 26.78 -2.11 5.15
N LEU A 205 26.23 -1.47 4.09
CA LEU A 205 24.80 -1.17 4.00
C LEU A 205 23.91 -2.43 3.98
N TYR A 206 24.46 -3.61 3.69
CA TYR A 206 23.75 -4.88 3.73
C TYR A 206 23.99 -5.67 5.03
N THR A 207 24.67 -5.08 6.02
CA THR A 207 24.86 -5.72 7.31
C THR A 207 23.62 -5.57 8.21
N GLU A 208 23.50 -6.49 9.17
CA GLU A 208 22.47 -6.41 10.20
C GLU A 208 22.64 -5.16 11.08
N GLU A 209 23.89 -4.80 11.40
CA GLU A 209 24.24 -3.60 12.14
C GLU A 209 23.67 -2.34 11.45
N TRP A 210 23.90 -2.20 10.14
CA TRP A 210 23.38 -1.05 9.39
C TRP A 210 21.84 -1.06 9.34
N ALA A 211 21.22 -2.23 9.16
CA ALA A 211 19.77 -2.33 9.18
C ALA A 211 19.18 -1.87 10.52
N GLN A 212 19.85 -2.17 11.64
CA GLN A 212 19.44 -1.70 12.96
C GLN A 212 19.65 -0.19 13.13
N ILE A 213 20.78 0.35 12.64
CA ILE A 213 21.05 1.81 12.68
C ILE A 213 19.94 2.56 11.93
N ILE A 214 19.56 2.10 10.75
CA ILE A 214 18.56 2.78 9.91
C ILE A 214 17.13 2.62 10.44
N ARG A 215 16.78 1.45 10.94
CA ARG A 215 15.41 1.18 11.45
C ARG A 215 15.21 1.58 12.90
N GLY A 216 16.24 2.07 13.53
CA GLY A 216 16.33 2.23 14.97
C GLY A 216 16.86 0.94 15.63
N PRO A 217 17.64 1.08 16.71
CA PRO A 217 18.20 -0.04 17.42
C PRO A 217 17.09 -0.84 18.11
N GLN A 218 17.36 -2.11 18.40
CA GLN A 218 16.56 -2.85 19.36
C GLN A 218 16.74 -2.22 20.74
N LEU A 219 15.64 -1.97 21.46
CA LEU A 219 15.71 -1.43 22.83
C LEU A 219 16.59 -2.33 23.70
N GLY A 220 17.54 -1.71 24.40
CA GLY A 220 18.51 -2.40 25.22
C GLY A 220 19.74 -2.94 24.47
N SER A 221 19.86 -2.73 23.16
CA SER A 221 21.07 -3.06 22.41
C SER A 221 22.19 -2.02 22.64
N GLU A 222 23.46 -2.45 22.38
CA GLU A 222 24.59 -1.51 22.43
C GLU A 222 24.67 -0.58 21.20
N ILE A 223 23.88 -0.86 20.17
CA ILE A 223 23.82 -0.06 18.95
C ILE A 223 22.97 1.17 19.24
N LYS A 224 23.62 2.32 19.22
CA LYS A 224 22.95 3.62 19.32
C LYS A 224 22.63 4.06 17.90
N GLY A 225 21.37 3.94 17.50
CA GLY A 225 20.92 4.56 16.25
C GLY A 225 20.89 6.10 16.37
N ASP A 226 20.38 6.76 15.34
CA ASP A 226 20.26 8.23 15.26
C ASP A 226 19.42 8.87 16.39
N TRP A 227 18.83 8.06 17.26
CA TRP A 227 17.95 8.52 18.35
C TRP A 227 18.70 8.78 19.68
N ASP A 228 20.00 8.93 19.64
CA ASP A 228 20.84 9.16 20.84
C ASP A 228 20.63 8.10 21.94
N GLY A 229 20.28 6.88 21.55
CA GLY A 229 19.96 5.78 22.46
C GLY A 229 18.59 5.89 23.12
N LYS A 230 17.74 6.80 22.65
CA LYS A 230 16.35 6.96 23.08
C LYS A 230 15.43 6.28 22.08
N GLY A 231 14.62 5.35 22.51
CA GLY A 231 13.70 4.64 21.63
C GLY A 231 14.34 3.50 20.84
N GLY A 232 13.55 2.82 20.08
CA GLY A 232 13.93 1.66 19.29
C GLY A 232 12.77 0.69 19.12
N TRP A 233 13.05 -0.49 18.58
CA TRP A 233 12.05 -1.53 18.46
C TRP A 233 12.22 -2.60 19.54
N TYR A 234 11.16 -3.28 19.90
CA TYR A 234 11.16 -4.36 20.88
C TYR A 234 10.10 -5.40 20.52
N TYR A 235 10.35 -6.65 20.92
CA TYR A 235 9.35 -7.70 20.78
C TYR A 235 8.24 -7.52 21.80
N ILE A 236 6.99 -7.67 21.38
CA ILE A 236 5.81 -7.61 22.26
C ILE A 236 5.26 -9.00 22.59
N ASP A 237 5.90 -10.05 22.08
CA ASP A 237 5.56 -11.45 22.37
C ASP A 237 6.81 -12.30 22.62
N ASP A 238 6.65 -13.36 23.41
CA ASP A 238 7.73 -14.26 23.77
C ASP A 238 8.22 -15.11 22.58
N THR A 239 7.44 -15.19 21.50
CA THR A 239 7.80 -15.92 20.28
C THR A 239 8.67 -15.12 19.33
N GLN A 240 8.91 -13.85 19.64
CA GLN A 240 9.66 -12.89 18.80
C GLN A 240 9.10 -12.75 17.38
N THR A 241 7.78 -12.90 17.24
CA THR A 241 7.09 -12.77 15.94
C THR A 241 6.41 -11.41 15.74
N LYS A 242 6.14 -10.71 16.84
CA LYS A 242 5.53 -9.38 16.82
C LYS A 242 6.44 -8.38 17.51
N TYR A 243 6.51 -7.20 16.95
CA TYR A 243 7.34 -6.11 17.48
C TYR A 243 6.59 -4.79 17.47
N ALA A 244 7.00 -3.88 18.35
CA ALA A 244 6.55 -2.50 18.39
C ALA A 244 7.75 -1.55 18.38
N PHE A 245 7.48 -0.27 18.11
CA PHE A 245 8.49 0.78 18.17
C PHE A 245 8.17 1.74 19.30
N GLU A 246 9.18 2.10 20.06
CA GLU A 246 9.16 3.26 20.92
C GLU A 246 9.87 4.40 20.19
N VAL A 247 9.11 5.41 19.77
CA VAL A 247 9.62 6.57 19.03
C VAL A 247 9.54 7.76 19.96
N PRO A 248 10.66 8.44 20.27
CA PRO A 248 10.64 9.66 21.06
C PRO A 248 9.75 10.72 20.40
N GLU A 249 9.01 11.48 21.21
CA GLU A 249 8.04 12.48 20.72
C GLU A 249 8.67 13.50 19.77
N GLU A 250 9.92 13.89 20.03
CA GLU A 250 10.72 14.78 19.19
C GLU A 250 10.98 14.26 17.77
N TYR A 251 10.83 12.95 17.53
CA TYR A 251 11.07 12.30 16.25
C TYR A 251 9.80 11.73 15.60
N SER A 252 8.65 11.79 16.27
CA SER A 252 7.42 11.12 15.84
C SER A 252 6.87 11.54 14.47
N GLY A 253 7.18 12.74 13.99
CA GLY A 253 6.68 13.27 12.71
C GLY A 253 7.61 13.10 11.52
N VAL A 254 8.90 12.80 11.72
CA VAL A 254 9.93 12.91 10.68
C VAL A 254 10.52 11.56 10.28
N TYR A 255 10.43 10.57 11.14
CA TYR A 255 11.27 9.39 11.11
C TYR A 255 10.84 8.29 10.14
N TYR A 256 9.55 8.06 9.99
CA TYR A 256 9.04 6.95 9.18
C TYR A 256 9.38 7.04 7.69
N TRP A 257 9.55 8.25 7.16
CA TRP A 257 9.76 8.47 5.73
C TRP A 257 11.23 8.54 5.30
N ARG A 258 12.13 8.98 6.18
CA ARG A 258 13.52 9.23 5.78
C ARG A 258 14.36 7.97 5.63
N ILE A 259 14.04 6.92 6.36
CA ILE A 259 14.95 5.79 6.51
C ILE A 259 14.55 4.59 5.66
N GLY A 260 13.27 4.35 5.46
CA GLY A 260 12.80 3.23 4.63
C GLY A 260 13.03 3.38 3.14
N ALA A 261 13.20 4.62 2.65
CA ALA A 261 13.21 4.93 1.22
C ALA A 261 14.60 4.97 0.58
N VAL A 262 15.69 5.04 1.35
CA VAL A 262 17.00 5.47 0.82
C VAL A 262 18.11 4.45 0.98
N ALA A 263 17.93 3.37 1.72
CA ALA A 263 19.01 2.41 1.95
C ALA A 263 18.60 0.98 1.62
N PRO A 264 19.50 0.23 0.99
CA PRO A 264 19.35 -1.20 0.86
C PRO A 264 19.30 -1.82 2.26
N MET A 265 18.29 -2.65 2.52
CA MET A 265 18.16 -3.35 3.77
C MET A 265 18.37 -4.83 3.57
N ALA A 266 19.21 -5.43 4.41
CA ALA A 266 19.24 -6.86 4.56
C ALA A 266 17.92 -7.29 5.24
N LEU A 267 16.98 -7.78 4.45
CA LEU A 267 15.76 -8.37 4.98
C LEU A 267 16.09 -9.79 5.40
N ARG A 268 16.28 -10.02 6.69
CA ARG A 268 16.15 -11.40 7.20
C ARG A 268 14.69 -11.81 7.07
N GLY A 269 14.45 -12.92 6.39
CA GLY A 269 13.15 -13.51 6.26
C GLY A 269 12.55 -13.80 7.62
N GLY A 270 11.62 -12.97 8.09
CA GLY A 270 10.98 -13.18 9.37
C GLY A 270 10.47 -11.95 10.08
N LEU A 271 10.73 -10.76 9.58
CA LEU A 271 10.09 -9.53 10.11
C LEU A 271 8.93 -9.12 9.24
#